data_357706618dc1e8856eb506b6cf197b9b
#
_entry.id   357706618dc1e8856eb506b6cf197b9b
#
_cell.length_a   1.000
_cell.length_b   1.000
_cell.length_c   1.000
_cell.angle_alpha   90.00
_cell.angle_beta   90.00
_cell.angle_gamma   90.00
#
_symmetry.space_group_name_H-M   'P 1'
#
loop_
_entity.id
_entity.type
_entity.pdbx_description
1 polymer ?
#
loop_
_entity_poly.entity_id
_entity_poly.type
_entity_poly.pdbx_seq_one_letter_code
_entity_poly.pdbx_strand_id
1 'polypeptide(L)'
;MDKEKKYELIPSDREGLYRVKALKDFGKVKKGDIGGYVECENNLSQYGKCWIFDNAIVRDNAVVSDNAIVWGKAVVRGNARVADKAQVFDNARIYHKVQVRGFAIVRDNAIVRDDVIVRDDAQIWGRAVIQDKAIVRGFAKVCDNVQIYDNALIQDNAQVCGFARIWGNAQVYCKAEIWGNAQIWGKAVIQGYAKVCGNAQIWDNAVIQDYASVGDRTSVYDKAVIQDYAFVMGNAEVCGNAIISSDKDYIVFKNWWSSGRYFTWTRSNNKWKVGCFFGTGEELVTKAYADNVEKGIEYKKIVDYVESII
;
A
#
# COMPACT_ATOMS: atom_id res chain seq x y z
N MET A 1 20.17 36.04 -27.14
CA MET A 1 19.20 35.31 -27.97
C MET A 1 17.99 34.99 -27.08
N ASP A 2 16.90 35.71 -27.26
CA ASP A 2 15.63 35.35 -26.60
C ASP A 2 15.23 33.97 -27.11
N LYS A 3 15.23 32.99 -26.19
CA LYS A 3 14.78 31.64 -26.55
C LYS A 3 13.29 31.71 -26.87
N GLU A 4 12.91 31.31 -28.06
CA GLU A 4 11.53 31.26 -28.53
C GLU A 4 10.66 30.49 -27.51
N LYS A 5 9.67 31.19 -26.94
CA LYS A 5 8.76 30.61 -25.97
C LYS A 5 8.02 29.41 -26.57
N LYS A 6 7.81 28.37 -25.77
CA LYS A 6 7.04 27.18 -26.15
C LYS A 6 5.54 27.47 -26.16
N TYR A 7 5.08 28.26 -25.22
CA TYR A 7 3.70 28.65 -25.04
C TYR A 7 3.55 30.05 -24.46
N GLU A 8 2.37 30.60 -24.55
CA GLU A 8 1.92 31.81 -23.88
C GLU A 8 0.73 31.53 -22.98
N LEU A 9 0.45 32.41 -22.01
CA LEU A 9 -0.74 32.38 -21.18
C LEU A 9 -1.80 33.30 -21.78
N ILE A 10 -3.00 32.78 -21.94
CA ILE A 10 -4.17 33.53 -22.42
C ILE A 10 -5.26 33.57 -21.33
N PRO A 11 -6.11 34.61 -21.31
CA PRO A 11 -7.22 34.69 -20.38
C PRO A 11 -8.08 33.43 -20.39
N SER A 12 -8.64 33.05 -19.25
CA SER A 12 -9.52 31.91 -19.12
C SER A 12 -10.89 32.27 -18.55
N ASP A 13 -11.81 31.35 -18.57
CA ASP A 13 -13.14 31.40 -17.96
C ASP A 13 -13.13 31.16 -16.45
N ARG A 14 -11.94 30.92 -15.85
CA ARG A 14 -11.78 30.63 -14.41
C ARG A 14 -10.97 31.72 -13.75
N GLU A 15 -11.52 32.32 -12.73
CA GLU A 15 -10.85 33.37 -11.96
C GLU A 15 -9.50 32.91 -11.40
N GLY A 16 -8.48 33.73 -11.56
CA GLY A 16 -7.11 33.46 -11.10
C GLY A 16 -6.36 32.41 -11.89
N LEU A 17 -6.91 31.89 -13.01
CA LEU A 17 -6.25 30.93 -13.87
C LEU A 17 -6.16 31.41 -15.31
N TYR A 18 -5.15 30.94 -16.01
CA TYR A 18 -4.92 31.17 -17.44
C TYR A 18 -4.95 29.84 -18.19
N ARG A 19 -5.32 29.89 -19.48
CA ARG A 19 -5.11 28.77 -20.41
C ARG A 19 -3.72 28.85 -21.00
N VAL A 20 -3.10 27.71 -21.27
CA VAL A 20 -1.83 27.66 -21.99
C VAL A 20 -2.11 27.52 -23.48
N LYS A 21 -1.44 28.33 -24.35
CA LYS A 21 -1.57 28.27 -25.81
C LYS A 21 -0.20 28.01 -26.42
N ALA A 22 -0.08 26.96 -27.22
CA ALA A 22 1.17 26.57 -27.86
C ALA A 22 1.58 27.57 -28.93
N LEU A 23 2.86 28.00 -28.92
CA LEU A 23 3.46 28.92 -29.91
C LEU A 23 4.22 28.16 -30.99
N LYS A 24 4.51 26.89 -30.79
CA LYS A 24 5.22 26.02 -31.76
C LYS A 24 4.80 24.56 -31.59
N ASP A 25 5.16 23.73 -32.57
CA ASP A 25 4.95 22.28 -32.52
C ASP A 25 5.94 21.61 -31.56
N PHE A 26 5.46 20.72 -30.72
CA PHE A 26 6.30 19.84 -29.87
C PHE A 26 5.55 18.60 -29.41
N GLY A 27 6.17 17.45 -29.43
CA GLY A 27 5.52 16.18 -29.07
C GLY A 27 4.26 15.94 -29.91
N LYS A 28 3.10 15.87 -29.24
CA LYS A 28 1.78 15.73 -29.86
C LYS A 28 1.05 17.07 -30.00
N VAL A 29 1.62 18.17 -29.48
CA VAL A 29 1.01 19.49 -29.44
C VAL A 29 1.38 20.27 -30.70
N LYS A 30 0.41 20.93 -31.31
CA LYS A 30 0.57 21.78 -32.48
C LYS A 30 0.49 23.25 -32.12
N LYS A 31 1.17 24.10 -32.90
CA LYS A 31 1.06 25.56 -32.77
C LYS A 31 -0.41 25.99 -32.81
N GLY A 32 -0.80 26.75 -31.82
CA GLY A 32 -2.20 27.22 -31.66
C GLY A 32 -3.05 26.36 -30.75
N ASP A 33 -2.64 25.14 -30.42
CA ASP A 33 -3.39 24.30 -29.50
C ASP A 33 -3.56 24.98 -28.12
N ILE A 34 -4.78 24.89 -27.60
CA ILE A 34 -5.12 25.41 -26.27
C ILE A 34 -5.11 24.26 -25.27
N GLY A 35 -4.24 24.34 -24.30
CA GLY A 35 -4.10 23.35 -23.22
C GLY A 35 -4.95 23.66 -21.99
N GLY A 36 -4.60 23.04 -20.85
CA GLY A 36 -5.29 23.17 -19.56
C GLY A 36 -5.05 24.51 -18.86
N TYR A 37 -5.27 24.53 -17.59
CA TYR A 37 -5.25 25.72 -16.75
C TYR A 37 -4.00 25.79 -15.88
N VAL A 38 -3.42 26.98 -15.79
CA VAL A 38 -2.31 27.29 -14.87
C VAL A 38 -2.58 28.61 -14.14
N GLU A 39 -1.99 28.78 -12.97
CA GLU A 39 -2.05 30.04 -12.22
C GLU A 39 -0.98 31.02 -12.71
N CYS A 40 0.20 30.54 -13.09
CA CYS A 40 1.29 31.35 -13.59
C CYS A 40 2.23 30.56 -14.52
N GLU A 41 3.19 31.29 -15.17
CA GLU A 41 4.19 30.65 -16.07
C GLU A 41 5.05 29.58 -15.36
N ASN A 42 5.30 29.70 -14.06
CA ASN A 42 6.11 28.74 -13.30
C ASN A 42 5.47 27.35 -13.21
N ASN A 43 4.16 27.22 -13.40
CA ASN A 43 3.47 25.94 -13.29
C ASN A 43 3.77 24.96 -14.44
N LEU A 44 4.23 25.46 -15.59
CA LEU A 44 4.57 24.63 -16.75
C LEU A 44 5.93 25.06 -17.32
N SER A 45 6.86 24.13 -17.41
CA SER A 45 8.18 24.41 -17.96
C SER A 45 8.10 24.81 -19.45
N GLN A 46 8.86 25.86 -19.81
CA GLN A 46 9.07 26.25 -21.21
C GLN A 46 9.97 25.26 -21.98
N TYR A 47 10.63 24.32 -21.29
CA TYR A 47 11.53 23.33 -21.86
C TYR A 47 10.85 21.95 -21.94
N GLY A 48 11.41 21.06 -22.77
CA GLY A 48 10.90 19.70 -22.94
C GLY A 48 9.54 19.64 -23.65
N LYS A 49 8.89 18.47 -23.57
CA LYS A 49 7.60 18.21 -24.24
C LYS A 49 6.42 18.18 -23.26
N CYS A 50 6.64 18.63 -22.01
CA CYS A 50 5.57 18.66 -21.01
C CYS A 50 4.39 19.51 -21.46
N TRP A 51 3.19 19.07 -21.12
CA TRP A 51 1.95 19.79 -21.45
C TRP A 51 0.83 19.49 -20.48
N ILE A 52 -0.08 20.42 -20.38
CA ILE A 52 -1.32 20.30 -19.63
C ILE A 52 -2.45 20.31 -20.65
N PHE A 53 -3.28 19.27 -20.68
CA PHE A 53 -4.38 19.16 -21.65
C PHE A 53 -5.75 19.37 -20.97
N ASP A 54 -6.77 19.51 -21.78
CA ASP A 54 -8.19 19.50 -21.43
C ASP A 54 -8.55 20.52 -20.33
N ASN A 55 -9.09 20.03 -19.22
CA ASN A 55 -9.52 20.81 -18.08
C ASN A 55 -8.63 20.60 -16.85
N ALA A 56 -7.46 20.01 -17.03
CA ALA A 56 -6.50 19.83 -15.96
C ALA A 56 -5.98 21.17 -15.42
N ILE A 57 -5.73 21.24 -14.13
CA ILE A 57 -5.34 22.45 -13.41
C ILE A 57 -4.00 22.23 -12.72
N VAL A 58 -3.06 23.14 -12.94
CA VAL A 58 -1.80 23.20 -12.21
C VAL A 58 -1.69 24.61 -11.58
N ARG A 59 -1.54 24.69 -10.26
CA ARG A 59 -1.55 25.97 -9.55
C ARG A 59 -0.65 25.98 -8.33
N ASP A 60 -0.63 27.10 -7.61
CA ASP A 60 0.27 27.38 -6.51
C ASP A 60 1.73 27.28 -7.03
N ASN A 61 2.63 26.65 -6.25
CA ASN A 61 4.03 26.41 -6.65
C ASN A 61 4.23 25.06 -7.35
N ALA A 62 3.16 24.40 -7.81
CA ALA A 62 3.28 23.11 -8.51
C ALA A 62 3.92 23.30 -9.89
N VAL A 63 4.77 22.36 -10.29
CA VAL A 63 5.52 22.41 -11.54
C VAL A 63 5.35 21.13 -12.36
N VAL A 64 5.04 21.31 -13.65
CA VAL A 64 5.06 20.24 -14.66
C VAL A 64 6.24 20.49 -15.59
N SER A 65 7.17 19.54 -15.70
CA SER A 65 8.41 19.71 -16.46
C SER A 65 8.77 18.51 -17.34
N ASP A 66 9.86 18.65 -18.07
CA ASP A 66 10.47 17.65 -18.94
C ASP A 66 9.51 17.15 -20.04
N ASN A 67 9.02 15.90 -19.94
CA ASN A 67 8.06 15.33 -20.88
C ASN A 67 6.78 14.87 -20.16
N ALA A 68 6.53 15.35 -18.95
CA ALA A 68 5.37 14.99 -18.16
C ALA A 68 4.09 15.54 -18.78
N ILE A 69 3.01 14.79 -18.62
CA ILE A 69 1.69 15.14 -19.17
C ILE A 69 0.64 15.11 -18.06
N VAL A 70 -0.17 16.16 -18.00
CA VAL A 70 -1.32 16.26 -17.09
C VAL A 70 -2.56 16.53 -17.92
N TRP A 71 -3.63 15.71 -17.79
CA TRP A 71 -4.84 15.89 -18.62
C TRP A 71 -6.15 15.51 -17.92
N GLY A 72 -7.25 15.59 -18.65
CA GLY A 72 -8.60 15.33 -18.12
C GLY A 72 -9.06 16.42 -17.16
N LYS A 73 -9.38 16.06 -15.93
CA LYS A 73 -9.75 16.97 -14.85
C LYS A 73 -8.78 16.89 -13.68
N ALA A 74 -7.56 16.42 -13.94
CA ALA A 74 -6.53 16.28 -12.90
C ALA A 74 -6.16 17.62 -12.27
N VAL A 75 -5.87 17.60 -10.97
CA VAL A 75 -5.47 18.78 -10.20
C VAL A 75 -4.10 18.55 -9.58
N VAL A 76 -3.14 19.40 -9.90
CA VAL A 76 -1.79 19.41 -9.32
C VAL A 76 -1.57 20.74 -8.62
N ARG A 77 -1.32 20.74 -7.31
CA ARG A 77 -1.17 22.00 -6.55
C ARG A 77 -0.20 21.90 -5.37
N GLY A 78 -0.01 23.01 -4.67
CA GLY A 78 0.97 23.14 -3.60
C GLY A 78 2.38 23.23 -4.14
N ASN A 79 3.32 22.47 -3.62
CA ASN A 79 4.71 22.41 -4.10
C ASN A 79 4.98 21.10 -4.89
N ALA A 80 3.94 20.52 -5.49
CA ALA A 80 4.03 19.24 -6.20
C ALA A 80 4.89 19.36 -7.48
N ARG A 81 5.58 18.29 -7.82
CA ARG A 81 6.39 18.20 -9.04
C ARG A 81 6.00 16.98 -9.84
N VAL A 82 5.62 17.19 -11.11
CA VAL A 82 5.35 16.15 -12.09
C VAL A 82 6.39 16.29 -13.19
N ALA A 83 7.29 15.32 -13.31
CA ALA A 83 8.48 15.45 -14.15
C ALA A 83 8.79 14.19 -14.96
N ASP A 84 9.87 14.21 -15.74
CA ASP A 84 10.34 13.13 -16.60
C ASP A 84 9.31 12.76 -17.68
N LYS A 85 8.71 11.57 -17.62
CA LYS A 85 7.63 11.10 -18.50
C LYS A 85 6.36 10.72 -17.72
N ALA A 86 6.24 11.22 -16.51
CA ALA A 86 5.10 10.95 -15.64
C ALA A 86 3.78 11.43 -16.23
N GLN A 87 2.72 10.73 -15.92
CA GLN A 87 1.37 10.98 -16.41
C GLN A 87 0.38 11.09 -15.26
N VAL A 88 -0.36 12.19 -15.22
CA VAL A 88 -1.42 12.44 -14.22
C VAL A 88 -2.71 12.80 -14.93
N PHE A 89 -3.77 12.03 -14.77
CA PHE A 89 -4.97 12.24 -15.58
C PHE A 89 -6.29 11.83 -14.93
N ASP A 90 -7.38 11.93 -15.70
CA ASP A 90 -8.76 11.78 -15.26
C ASP A 90 -9.11 12.77 -14.15
N ASN A 91 -9.46 12.30 -12.94
CA ASN A 91 -9.79 13.14 -11.79
C ASN A 91 -8.70 13.05 -10.70
N ALA A 92 -7.48 12.62 -11.02
CA ALA A 92 -6.39 12.47 -10.07
C ALA A 92 -6.05 13.79 -9.39
N ARG A 93 -5.69 13.71 -8.11
CA ARG A 93 -5.40 14.88 -7.28
C ARG A 93 -4.03 14.75 -6.63
N ILE A 94 -3.13 15.65 -6.95
CA ILE A 94 -1.76 15.70 -6.45
C ILE A 94 -1.58 16.97 -5.64
N TYR A 95 -1.24 16.85 -4.35
CA TYR A 95 -1.20 17.98 -3.43
C TYR A 95 0.13 18.06 -2.66
N HIS A 96 0.40 19.23 -2.09
CA HIS A 96 1.53 19.54 -1.20
C HIS A 96 2.89 19.31 -1.90
N LYS A 97 3.82 18.51 -1.35
CA LYS A 97 5.19 18.34 -1.86
C LYS A 97 5.39 17.03 -2.64
N VAL A 98 4.33 16.44 -3.14
CA VAL A 98 4.38 15.18 -3.91
C VAL A 98 5.34 15.27 -5.08
N GLN A 99 6.09 14.20 -5.32
CA GLN A 99 6.93 14.04 -6.51
C GLN A 99 6.43 12.86 -7.33
N VAL A 100 6.00 13.11 -8.57
CA VAL A 100 5.63 12.09 -9.55
C VAL A 100 6.65 12.14 -10.68
N ARG A 101 7.46 11.10 -10.83
CA ARG A 101 8.61 11.07 -11.74
C ARG A 101 8.72 9.77 -12.53
N GLY A 102 9.69 9.69 -13.43
CA GLY A 102 9.92 8.52 -14.28
C GLY A 102 8.81 8.35 -15.29
N PHE A 103 8.29 7.16 -15.41
CA PHE A 103 7.12 6.79 -16.21
C PHE A 103 5.86 6.60 -15.34
N ALA A 104 5.87 7.08 -14.11
CA ALA A 104 4.79 6.87 -13.15
C ALA A 104 3.44 7.38 -13.68
N ILE A 105 2.38 6.65 -13.37
CA ILE A 105 1.02 6.96 -13.78
C ILE A 105 0.13 7.12 -12.55
N VAL A 106 -0.56 8.25 -12.45
CA VAL A 106 -1.59 8.49 -11.42
C VAL A 106 -2.89 8.90 -12.13
N ARG A 107 -3.95 8.13 -11.95
CA ARG A 107 -5.20 8.34 -12.70
C ARG A 107 -6.47 8.04 -11.90
N ASP A 108 -7.60 8.14 -12.56
CA ASP A 108 -8.96 7.94 -12.04
C ASP A 108 -9.27 8.95 -10.92
N ASN A 109 -9.63 8.49 -9.73
CA ASN A 109 -9.93 9.35 -8.58
C ASN A 109 -8.85 9.26 -7.50
N ALA A 110 -7.64 8.85 -7.85
CA ALA A 110 -6.53 8.71 -6.91
C ALA A 110 -6.15 10.05 -6.28
N ILE A 111 -5.82 10.02 -4.99
CA ILE A 111 -5.35 11.18 -4.24
C ILE A 111 -3.95 10.88 -3.72
N VAL A 112 -2.99 11.70 -4.11
CA VAL A 112 -1.61 11.61 -3.63
C VAL A 112 -1.24 12.95 -2.97
N ARG A 113 -0.82 12.94 -1.72
CA ARG A 113 -0.58 14.18 -0.98
C ARG A 113 0.60 14.09 -0.01
N ASP A 114 0.94 15.23 0.57
CA ASP A 114 2.01 15.44 1.55
C ASP A 114 3.41 15.27 0.93
N ASP A 115 4.31 14.50 1.50
CA ASP A 115 5.69 14.33 1.01
C ASP A 115 5.89 13.02 0.20
N VAL A 116 4.82 12.47 -0.41
CA VAL A 116 4.83 11.20 -1.16
C VAL A 116 5.74 11.26 -2.38
N ILE A 117 6.44 10.15 -2.63
CA ILE A 117 7.22 9.94 -3.85
C ILE A 117 6.62 8.80 -4.68
N VAL A 118 6.21 9.09 -5.91
CA VAL A 118 5.79 8.11 -6.91
C VAL A 118 6.77 8.16 -8.06
N ARG A 119 7.48 7.07 -8.36
CA ARG A 119 8.52 7.10 -9.39
C ARG A 119 8.67 5.79 -10.15
N ASP A 120 9.57 5.79 -11.10
CA ASP A 120 9.88 4.70 -12.02
C ASP A 120 8.66 4.38 -12.90
N ASP A 121 8.17 3.16 -12.95
CA ASP A 121 6.99 2.73 -13.71
C ASP A 121 5.76 2.47 -12.80
N ALA A 122 5.74 3.04 -11.61
CA ALA A 122 4.66 2.85 -10.64
C ALA A 122 3.30 3.36 -11.16
N GLN A 123 2.25 2.63 -10.85
CA GLN A 123 0.89 2.96 -11.28
C GLN A 123 -0.05 3.04 -10.09
N ILE A 124 -0.79 4.14 -9.98
CA ILE A 124 -1.78 4.40 -8.93
C ILE A 124 -3.11 4.77 -9.59
N TRP A 125 -4.18 4.05 -9.27
CA TRP A 125 -5.49 4.32 -9.87
C TRP A 125 -6.67 3.98 -8.96
N GLY A 126 -7.88 4.10 -9.47
CA GLY A 126 -9.11 3.89 -8.70
C GLY A 126 -9.36 5.05 -7.74
N ARG A 127 -9.59 4.74 -6.48
CA ARG A 127 -9.78 5.71 -5.38
C ARG A 127 -8.67 5.61 -4.35
N ALA A 128 -7.49 5.15 -4.75
CA ALA A 128 -6.35 5.01 -3.86
C ALA A 128 -5.96 6.35 -3.22
N VAL A 129 -5.62 6.30 -1.94
CA VAL A 129 -5.13 7.46 -1.19
C VAL A 129 -3.73 7.16 -0.68
N ILE A 130 -2.75 7.94 -1.15
CA ILE A 130 -1.35 7.82 -0.74
C ILE A 130 -0.94 9.13 -0.07
N GLN A 131 -0.41 9.07 1.13
CA GLN A 131 -0.10 10.29 1.90
C GLN A 131 1.14 10.16 2.79
N ASP A 132 1.43 11.23 3.50
CA ASP A 132 2.55 11.40 4.42
C ASP A 132 3.90 11.27 3.71
N LYS A 133 4.74 10.29 4.06
CA LYS A 133 6.06 10.06 3.45
C LYS A 133 6.14 8.73 2.70
N ALA A 134 5.00 8.18 2.31
CA ALA A 134 4.95 6.92 1.60
C ALA A 134 5.70 6.99 0.25
N ILE A 135 6.27 5.87 -0.15
CA ILE A 135 6.99 5.74 -1.42
C ILE A 135 6.38 4.59 -2.23
N VAL A 136 5.99 4.89 -3.47
CA VAL A 136 5.54 3.89 -4.45
C VAL A 136 6.49 3.95 -5.65
N ARG A 137 7.20 2.86 -5.94
CA ARG A 137 8.22 2.85 -6.99
C ARG A 137 8.37 1.52 -7.71
N GLY A 138 9.27 1.45 -8.68
CA GLY A 138 9.46 0.28 -9.54
C GLY A 138 8.26 0.09 -10.46
N PHE A 139 7.77 -1.11 -10.62
CA PHE A 139 6.57 -1.48 -11.37
C PHE A 139 5.36 -1.68 -10.45
N ALA A 140 5.39 -1.13 -9.23
CA ALA A 140 4.34 -1.32 -8.24
C ALA A 140 2.99 -0.82 -8.75
N LYS A 141 1.94 -1.56 -8.40
CA LYS A 141 0.56 -1.25 -8.77
C LYS A 141 -0.29 -1.07 -7.51
N VAL A 142 -0.94 0.08 -7.40
CA VAL A 142 -1.84 0.41 -6.29
C VAL A 142 -3.20 0.81 -6.86
N CYS A 143 -4.25 0.09 -6.50
CA CYS A 143 -5.57 0.31 -7.08
C CYS A 143 -6.73 0.28 -6.09
N ASP A 144 -7.93 0.50 -6.62
CA ASP A 144 -9.20 0.45 -5.90
C ASP A 144 -9.29 1.48 -4.76
N ASN A 145 -9.59 1.04 -3.54
CA ASN A 145 -9.79 1.91 -2.38
C ASN A 145 -8.64 1.78 -1.35
N VAL A 146 -7.45 1.46 -1.82
CA VAL A 146 -6.25 1.28 -0.98
C VAL A 146 -5.87 2.57 -0.28
N GLN A 147 -5.38 2.45 0.96
CA GLN A 147 -4.82 3.54 1.74
C GLN A 147 -3.39 3.22 2.15
N ILE A 148 -2.43 4.07 1.77
CA ILE A 148 -1.01 3.93 2.11
C ILE A 148 -0.55 5.24 2.76
N TYR A 149 0.05 5.15 3.94
CA TYR A 149 0.45 6.34 4.69
C TYR A 149 1.68 6.12 5.58
N ASP A 150 2.06 7.13 6.34
CA ASP A 150 3.29 7.20 7.12
C ASP A 150 4.54 7.02 6.23
N ASN A 151 5.45 6.10 6.57
CA ASN A 151 6.67 5.81 5.83
C ASN A 151 6.59 4.49 5.04
N ALA A 152 5.39 4.03 4.69
CA ALA A 152 5.21 2.76 3.99
C ALA A 152 5.90 2.77 2.62
N LEU A 153 6.50 1.64 2.26
CA LEU A 153 7.22 1.44 1.00
C LEU A 153 6.58 0.33 0.17
N ILE A 154 6.12 0.67 -1.03
CA ILE A 154 5.61 -0.28 -2.02
C ILE A 154 6.54 -0.22 -3.23
N GLN A 155 7.16 -1.32 -3.60
CA GLN A 155 8.14 -1.30 -4.68
C GLN A 155 8.17 -2.56 -5.54
N ASP A 156 9.08 -2.56 -6.51
CA ASP A 156 9.33 -3.64 -7.47
C ASP A 156 8.07 -3.97 -8.28
N ASN A 157 7.59 -5.20 -8.25
CA ASN A 157 6.37 -5.62 -8.95
C ASN A 157 5.18 -5.86 -7.99
N ALA A 158 5.22 -5.30 -6.81
CA ALA A 158 4.16 -5.47 -5.80
C ALA A 158 2.81 -4.96 -6.31
N GLN A 159 1.74 -5.66 -5.94
CA GLN A 159 0.38 -5.30 -6.28
C GLN A 159 -0.46 -5.14 -5.01
N VAL A 160 -1.10 -3.99 -4.84
CA VAL A 160 -1.93 -3.67 -3.68
C VAL A 160 -3.28 -3.17 -4.18
N CYS A 161 -4.35 -3.91 -3.90
CA CYS A 161 -5.70 -3.62 -4.39
C CYS A 161 -6.76 -3.81 -3.30
N GLY A 162 -8.03 -3.55 -3.63
CA GLY A 162 -9.17 -3.69 -2.74
C GLY A 162 -9.30 -2.54 -1.74
N PHE A 163 -9.44 -2.87 -0.48
CA PHE A 163 -9.56 -1.93 0.64
C PHE A 163 -8.36 -2.04 1.60
N ALA A 164 -7.24 -2.54 1.12
CA ALA A 164 -6.06 -2.74 1.94
C ALA A 164 -5.55 -1.43 2.55
N ARG A 165 -5.00 -1.53 3.75
CA ARG A 165 -4.36 -0.41 4.45
C ARG A 165 -2.94 -0.77 4.81
N ILE A 166 -1.98 0.08 4.46
CA ILE A 166 -0.55 -0.16 4.71
C ILE A 166 0.05 1.11 5.31
N TRP A 167 0.67 1.00 6.49
CA TRP A 167 1.21 2.17 7.18
C TRP A 167 2.40 1.88 8.09
N GLY A 168 2.84 2.88 8.83
CA GLY A 168 4.04 2.80 9.65
C GLY A 168 5.30 2.74 8.78
N ASN A 169 6.16 1.78 9.03
CA ASN A 169 7.36 1.50 8.24
C ASN A 169 7.23 0.16 7.48
N ALA A 170 6.00 -0.24 7.16
CA ALA A 170 5.72 -1.50 6.45
C ALA A 170 6.32 -1.48 5.03
N GLN A 171 6.80 -2.63 4.58
CA GLN A 171 7.43 -2.79 3.28
C GLN A 171 6.77 -3.90 2.48
N VAL A 172 6.39 -3.61 1.24
CA VAL A 172 5.80 -4.57 0.31
C VAL A 172 6.61 -4.53 -0.99
N TYR A 173 7.24 -5.64 -1.37
CA TYR A 173 8.11 -5.64 -2.53
C TYR A 173 8.21 -6.99 -3.24
N CYS A 174 9.11 -7.11 -4.22
CA CYS A 174 9.20 -8.22 -5.16
C CYS A 174 7.91 -8.38 -5.96
N LYS A 175 7.24 -9.51 -5.88
CA LYS A 175 5.96 -9.80 -6.56
C LYS A 175 4.83 -10.06 -5.55
N ALA A 176 4.93 -9.50 -4.36
CA ALA A 176 3.92 -9.65 -3.34
C ALA A 176 2.56 -9.08 -3.78
N GLU A 177 1.50 -9.76 -3.41
CA GLU A 177 0.13 -9.40 -3.74
C GLU A 177 -0.68 -9.20 -2.46
N ILE A 178 -1.33 -8.04 -2.34
CA ILE A 178 -2.18 -7.69 -1.20
C ILE A 178 -3.55 -7.26 -1.71
N TRP A 179 -4.61 -7.86 -1.16
CA TRP A 179 -5.99 -7.51 -1.53
C TRP A 179 -6.99 -7.71 -0.39
N GLY A 180 -8.27 -7.44 -0.67
CA GLY A 180 -9.32 -7.49 0.33
C GLY A 180 -9.23 -6.33 1.30
N ASN A 181 -9.45 -6.58 2.57
CA ASN A 181 -9.38 -5.62 3.67
C ASN A 181 -8.11 -5.81 4.52
N ALA A 182 -7.04 -6.34 3.94
CA ALA A 182 -5.80 -6.61 4.65
C ALA A 182 -5.21 -5.33 5.28
N GLN A 183 -4.65 -5.47 6.47
CA GLN A 183 -4.02 -4.38 7.21
C GLN A 183 -2.58 -4.75 7.53
N ILE A 184 -1.63 -3.90 7.15
CA ILE A 184 -0.20 -4.17 7.29
C ILE A 184 0.47 -2.92 7.88
N TRP A 185 1.14 -3.06 9.03
CA TRP A 185 1.74 -1.90 9.69
C TRP A 185 2.98 -2.22 10.53
N GLY A 186 3.46 -1.25 11.28
CA GLY A 186 4.68 -1.38 12.06
C GLY A 186 5.90 -1.44 11.16
N LYS A 187 6.68 -2.47 11.25
CA LYS A 187 7.84 -2.78 10.40
C LYS A 187 7.64 -4.09 9.63
N ALA A 188 6.39 -4.49 9.41
CA ALA A 188 6.06 -5.72 8.72
C ALA A 188 6.62 -5.73 7.29
N VAL A 189 7.05 -6.90 6.84
CA VAL A 189 7.65 -7.12 5.53
C VAL A 189 6.86 -8.17 4.76
N ILE A 190 6.37 -7.81 3.57
CA ILE A 190 5.71 -8.75 2.65
C ILE A 190 6.55 -8.80 1.37
N GLN A 191 7.10 -9.95 1.05
CA GLN A 191 8.05 -10.07 -0.07
C GLN A 191 7.89 -11.38 -0.85
N GLY A 192 8.72 -11.56 -1.87
CA GLY A 192 8.67 -12.75 -2.73
C GLY A 192 7.43 -12.75 -3.61
N TYR A 193 6.73 -13.84 -3.61
CA TYR A 193 5.41 -14.06 -4.24
C TYR A 193 4.30 -14.19 -3.17
N ALA A 194 4.56 -13.67 -1.98
CA ALA A 194 3.65 -13.79 -0.86
C ALA A 194 2.30 -13.13 -1.14
N LYS A 195 1.24 -13.72 -0.60
CA LYS A 195 -0.14 -13.28 -0.76
C LYS A 195 -0.77 -12.97 0.59
N VAL A 196 -1.33 -11.77 0.72
CA VAL A 196 -2.07 -11.37 1.92
C VAL A 196 -3.45 -10.88 1.52
N CYS A 197 -4.49 -11.51 2.06
CA CYS A 197 -5.86 -11.21 1.63
C CYS A 197 -6.89 -11.28 2.77
N GLY A 198 -8.16 -11.13 2.40
CA GLY A 198 -9.25 -11.19 3.37
C GLY A 198 -9.21 -10.02 4.35
N ASN A 199 -9.32 -10.31 5.62
CA ASN A 199 -9.20 -9.36 6.72
C ASN A 199 -7.91 -9.63 7.55
N ALA A 200 -6.88 -10.16 6.90
CA ALA A 200 -5.61 -10.48 7.57
C ALA A 200 -4.94 -9.22 8.13
N GLN A 201 -4.29 -9.37 9.26
CA GLN A 201 -3.60 -8.31 9.97
C GLN A 201 -2.14 -8.73 10.20
N ILE A 202 -1.19 -7.93 9.68
CA ILE A 202 0.24 -8.21 9.76
C ILE A 202 0.95 -7.00 10.35
N TRP A 203 1.64 -7.17 11.47
CA TRP A 203 2.26 -6.00 12.12
C TRP A 203 3.55 -6.30 12.89
N ASP A 204 4.05 -5.29 13.58
CA ASP A 204 5.35 -5.28 14.27
C ASP A 204 6.50 -5.61 13.32
N ASN A 205 7.26 -6.66 13.54
CA ASN A 205 8.37 -7.10 12.70
C ASN A 205 8.05 -8.42 11.97
N ALA A 206 6.77 -8.74 11.76
CA ALA A 206 6.36 -9.96 11.08
C ALA A 206 6.82 -9.97 9.60
N VAL A 207 7.15 -11.15 9.11
CA VAL A 207 7.61 -11.35 7.73
C VAL A 207 6.73 -12.40 7.04
N ILE A 208 6.19 -12.05 5.88
CA ILE A 208 5.50 -12.98 4.99
C ILE A 208 6.31 -13.03 3.70
N GLN A 209 6.82 -14.19 3.32
CA GLN A 209 7.75 -14.27 2.21
C GLN A 209 7.57 -15.52 1.34
N ASP A 210 8.38 -15.61 0.29
CA ASP A 210 8.41 -16.68 -0.68
C ASP A 210 7.06 -16.86 -1.40
N TYR A 211 6.39 -17.98 -1.26
CA TYR A 211 5.06 -18.26 -1.84
C TYR A 211 3.97 -18.35 -0.77
N ALA A 212 4.26 -17.89 0.44
CA ALA A 212 3.33 -17.99 1.56
C ALA A 212 2.03 -17.22 1.30
N SER A 213 0.94 -17.74 1.82
CA SER A 213 -0.38 -17.12 1.72
C SER A 213 -1.01 -16.94 3.11
N VAL A 214 -1.44 -15.73 3.41
CA VAL A 214 -2.11 -15.39 4.68
C VAL A 214 -3.44 -14.74 4.37
N GLY A 215 -4.52 -15.27 4.93
CA GLY A 215 -5.85 -14.78 4.60
C GLY A 215 -6.87 -14.82 5.73
N ASP A 216 -8.14 -14.72 5.36
CA ASP A 216 -9.30 -14.68 6.28
C ASP A 216 -9.15 -13.60 7.36
N ARG A 217 -9.14 -14.00 8.65
CA ARG A 217 -8.96 -13.13 9.82
C ARG A 217 -7.69 -13.47 10.58
N THR A 218 -6.69 -13.96 9.87
CA THR A 218 -5.39 -14.32 10.47
C THR A 218 -4.66 -13.07 10.95
N SER A 219 -4.03 -13.20 12.10
CA SER A 219 -3.17 -12.19 12.70
C SER A 219 -1.73 -12.71 12.77
N VAL A 220 -0.75 -11.97 12.23
CA VAL A 220 0.68 -12.32 12.29
C VAL A 220 1.47 -11.13 12.82
N TYR A 221 2.21 -11.31 13.91
CA TYR A 221 2.87 -10.19 14.57
C TYR A 221 4.12 -10.57 15.36
N ASP A 222 4.68 -9.62 16.11
CA ASP A 222 5.98 -9.73 16.79
C ASP A 222 7.12 -9.97 15.78
N LYS A 223 7.75 -11.14 15.81
CA LYS A 223 8.83 -11.56 14.90
C LYS A 223 8.45 -12.84 14.15
N ALA A 224 7.17 -13.12 14.00
CA ALA A 224 6.70 -14.32 13.32
C ALA A 224 7.05 -14.27 11.83
N VAL A 225 7.39 -15.42 11.27
CA VAL A 225 7.73 -15.60 9.85
C VAL A 225 6.82 -16.64 9.22
N ILE A 226 6.15 -16.28 8.14
CA ILE A 226 5.40 -17.22 7.30
C ILE A 226 6.12 -17.28 5.96
N GLN A 227 6.57 -18.46 5.56
CA GLN A 227 7.48 -18.62 4.41
C GLN A 227 7.17 -19.86 3.58
N ASP A 228 8.01 -20.09 2.56
CA ASP A 228 7.93 -21.22 1.64
C ASP A 228 6.55 -21.29 0.97
N TYR A 229 5.81 -22.37 1.16
CA TYR A 229 4.46 -22.58 0.61
C TYR A 229 3.37 -22.60 1.68
N ALA A 230 3.66 -22.07 2.88
CA ALA A 230 2.71 -22.09 3.97
C ALA A 230 1.40 -21.35 3.63
N PHE A 231 0.29 -21.96 4.02
CA PHE A 231 -1.05 -21.42 3.80
C PHE A 231 -1.73 -21.21 5.15
N VAL A 232 -1.75 -19.98 5.67
CA VAL A 232 -2.25 -19.66 7.01
C VAL A 232 -3.56 -18.89 6.91
N MET A 233 -4.66 -19.51 7.32
CA MET A 233 -6.02 -19.01 7.15
C MET A 233 -6.86 -19.14 8.43
N GLY A 234 -8.14 -18.77 8.33
CA GLY A 234 -9.11 -18.86 9.40
C GLY A 234 -9.01 -17.70 10.38
N ASN A 235 -8.80 -18.02 11.63
CA ASN A 235 -8.62 -17.04 12.71
C ASN A 235 -7.32 -17.36 13.50
N ALA A 236 -6.29 -17.80 12.80
CA ALA A 236 -5.00 -18.09 13.41
C ALA A 236 -4.36 -16.80 13.96
N GLU A 237 -3.76 -16.89 15.13
CA GLU A 237 -2.95 -15.83 15.72
C GLU A 237 -1.50 -16.34 15.85
N VAL A 238 -0.63 -15.95 14.90
CA VAL A 238 0.78 -16.36 14.84
C VAL A 238 1.66 -15.25 15.37
N CYS A 239 2.40 -15.51 16.45
CA CYS A 239 3.16 -14.45 17.13
C CYS A 239 4.46 -14.97 17.78
N GLY A 240 5.14 -14.06 18.46
CA GLY A 240 6.44 -14.34 19.06
C GLY A 240 7.51 -14.49 17.96
N ASN A 241 8.22 -15.59 18.03
CA ASN A 241 9.24 -15.98 17.03
C ASN A 241 8.83 -17.23 16.24
N ALA A 242 7.53 -17.44 16.04
CA ALA A 242 7.03 -18.60 15.28
C ALA A 242 7.50 -18.54 13.83
N ILE A 243 7.86 -19.69 13.29
CA ILE A 243 8.17 -19.87 11.86
C ILE A 243 7.21 -20.92 11.32
N ILE A 244 6.47 -20.57 10.29
CA ILE A 244 5.55 -21.48 9.58
C ILE A 244 6.02 -21.58 8.13
N SER A 245 6.46 -22.77 7.73
CA SER A 245 6.92 -23.08 6.37
C SER A 245 5.95 -23.96 5.60
N SER A 246 5.01 -24.59 6.32
CA SER A 246 3.98 -25.46 5.76
C SER A 246 2.72 -25.46 6.63
N ASP A 247 1.63 -25.99 6.09
CA ASP A 247 0.36 -26.15 6.80
C ASP A 247 0.45 -27.08 8.02
N LYS A 248 1.52 -27.87 8.13
CA LYS A 248 1.78 -28.78 9.25
C LYS A 248 2.46 -28.08 10.44
N ASP A 249 2.85 -26.83 10.30
CA ASP A 249 3.60 -26.10 11.32
C ASP A 249 2.69 -25.33 12.28
N TYR A 250 1.39 -25.38 12.09
CA TYR A 250 0.43 -24.77 13.00
C TYR A 250 -0.89 -25.54 13.07
N ILE A 251 -1.62 -25.35 14.14
CA ILE A 251 -2.97 -25.83 14.33
C ILE A 251 -3.82 -24.67 14.83
N VAL A 252 -4.99 -24.47 14.24
CA VAL A 252 -5.97 -23.49 14.70
C VAL A 252 -7.36 -24.15 14.81
N PHE A 253 -8.06 -23.89 15.92
CA PHE A 253 -9.44 -24.27 16.09
C PHE A 253 -10.15 -23.36 17.09
N LYS A 254 -11.48 -23.37 17.08
CA LYS A 254 -12.30 -22.61 18.00
C LYS A 254 -12.92 -23.51 19.03
N ASN A 255 -12.73 -23.20 20.30
CA ASN A 255 -13.43 -23.84 21.40
C ASN A 255 -14.84 -23.25 21.53
N TRP A 256 -15.83 -23.94 20.98
CA TRP A 256 -17.23 -23.50 20.96
C TRP A 256 -17.98 -23.73 22.27
N TRP A 257 -17.59 -24.73 23.07
CA TRP A 257 -18.37 -25.23 24.17
C TRP A 257 -18.02 -24.68 25.56
N SER A 258 -16.91 -23.94 25.68
CA SER A 258 -16.59 -23.27 26.94
C SER A 258 -16.18 -21.82 26.77
N SER A 259 -14.98 -21.56 26.22
CA SER A 259 -14.42 -20.21 26.17
C SER A 259 -14.80 -19.39 24.94
N GLY A 260 -15.28 -20.03 23.88
CA GLY A 260 -15.52 -19.41 22.58
C GLY A 260 -14.25 -18.85 21.89
N ARG A 261 -13.09 -19.12 22.46
CA ARG A 261 -11.79 -18.58 21.98
C ARG A 261 -11.21 -19.44 20.88
N TYR A 262 -10.41 -18.79 20.01
CA TYR A 262 -9.52 -19.51 19.11
C TYR A 262 -8.25 -19.92 19.83
N PHE A 263 -7.76 -21.09 19.48
CA PHE A 263 -6.51 -21.68 19.93
C PHE A 263 -5.62 -21.79 18.71
N THR A 264 -4.48 -21.17 18.74
CA THR A 264 -3.42 -21.35 17.75
C THR A 264 -2.20 -21.95 18.42
N TRP A 265 -1.75 -23.09 17.95
CA TRP A 265 -0.47 -23.68 18.30
C TRP A 265 0.49 -23.59 17.12
N THR A 266 1.77 -23.33 17.39
CA THR A 266 2.81 -23.25 16.38
C THR A 266 3.97 -24.19 16.73
N ARG A 267 4.38 -25.02 15.76
CA ARG A 267 5.38 -26.08 15.93
C ARG A 267 6.77 -25.53 16.28
N SER A 268 7.23 -24.52 15.54
CA SER A 268 8.59 -24.02 15.60
C SER A 268 9.03 -23.48 16.97
N ASN A 269 8.11 -22.92 17.72
CA ASN A 269 8.38 -22.41 19.07
C ASN A 269 7.65 -23.15 20.18
N ASN A 270 6.82 -24.15 19.80
CA ASN A 270 5.97 -24.95 20.69
C ASN A 270 5.13 -24.09 21.64
N LYS A 271 4.50 -23.04 21.11
CA LYS A 271 3.69 -22.09 21.89
C LYS A 271 2.23 -22.11 21.46
N TRP A 272 1.40 -21.80 22.45
CA TRP A 272 -0.03 -21.62 22.32
C TRP A 272 -0.39 -20.14 22.42
N LYS A 273 -1.22 -19.69 21.50
CA LYS A 273 -1.89 -18.39 21.56
C LYS A 273 -3.39 -18.60 21.75
N VAL A 274 -3.93 -18.13 22.87
CA VAL A 274 -5.36 -18.30 23.25
C VAL A 274 -5.87 -17.00 23.87
N GLY A 275 -6.53 -16.15 23.12
CA GLY A 275 -6.90 -14.82 23.57
C GLY A 275 -5.68 -14.01 24.03
N CYS A 276 -5.64 -13.56 25.26
CA CYS A 276 -4.48 -12.83 25.82
C CYS A 276 -3.30 -13.72 26.25
N PHE A 277 -3.49 -15.06 26.27
CA PHE A 277 -2.43 -15.98 26.67
C PHE A 277 -1.46 -16.24 25.52
N PHE A 278 -0.18 -16.30 25.84
CA PHE A 278 0.88 -16.79 24.96
C PHE A 278 1.92 -17.52 25.81
N GLY A 279 2.12 -18.82 25.57
CA GLY A 279 3.02 -19.65 26.36
C GLY A 279 3.01 -21.12 25.95
N THR A 280 3.64 -21.98 26.75
CA THR A 280 3.64 -23.45 26.54
C THR A 280 2.28 -24.08 26.83
N GLY A 281 2.08 -25.34 26.43
CA GLY A 281 0.89 -26.11 26.77
C GLY A 281 0.69 -26.27 28.28
N GLU A 282 1.77 -26.57 29.02
CA GLU A 282 1.76 -26.68 30.48
C GLU A 282 1.35 -25.34 31.15
N GLU A 283 1.93 -24.23 30.73
CA GLU A 283 1.55 -22.90 31.23
C GLU A 283 0.08 -22.56 30.95
N LEU A 284 -0.42 -22.93 29.76
CA LEU A 284 -1.80 -22.72 29.36
C LEU A 284 -2.76 -23.52 30.26
N VAL A 285 -2.45 -24.80 30.48
CA VAL A 285 -3.25 -25.69 31.33
C VAL A 285 -3.25 -25.22 32.79
N THR A 286 -2.08 -24.87 33.33
CA THR A 286 -1.93 -24.31 34.68
C THR A 286 -2.80 -23.08 34.87
N LYS A 287 -2.75 -22.15 33.93
CA LYS A 287 -3.56 -20.93 33.98
C LYS A 287 -5.06 -21.22 33.87
N ALA A 288 -5.44 -22.20 33.05
CA ALA A 288 -6.84 -22.59 32.91
C ALA A 288 -7.40 -23.21 34.20
N TYR A 289 -6.60 -24.05 34.92
CA TYR A 289 -6.99 -24.58 36.22
C TYR A 289 -7.11 -23.51 37.30
N ALA A 290 -6.24 -22.47 37.25
CA ALA A 290 -6.33 -21.35 38.19
C ALA A 290 -7.60 -20.51 37.97
N ASP A 291 -8.12 -20.46 36.75
CA ASP A 291 -9.39 -19.78 36.45
C ASP A 291 -10.59 -20.64 36.88
N ASN A 292 -10.62 -21.92 36.51
CA ASN A 292 -11.72 -22.85 36.78
C ASN A 292 -11.26 -24.29 36.50
N VAL A 293 -11.63 -25.23 37.37
CA VAL A 293 -11.25 -26.65 37.28
C VAL A 293 -11.78 -27.32 35.99
N GLU A 294 -13.03 -27.08 35.63
CA GLU A 294 -13.63 -27.65 34.41
C GLU A 294 -12.88 -27.15 33.14
N LYS A 295 -12.57 -25.86 33.09
CA LYS A 295 -11.80 -25.27 32.05
C LYS A 295 -10.38 -25.83 31.98
N GLY A 296 -9.75 -26.08 33.12
CA GLY A 296 -8.44 -26.71 33.22
C GLY A 296 -8.42 -28.12 32.63
N ILE A 297 -9.44 -28.95 32.98
CA ILE A 297 -9.61 -30.28 32.42
C ILE A 297 -9.79 -30.26 30.90
N GLU A 298 -10.57 -29.33 30.40
CA GLU A 298 -10.83 -29.16 28.97
C GLU A 298 -9.58 -28.74 28.20
N TYR A 299 -8.88 -27.70 28.68
CA TYR A 299 -7.66 -27.19 28.03
C TYR A 299 -6.56 -28.27 28.06
N LYS A 300 -6.47 -29.06 29.13
CA LYS A 300 -5.54 -30.19 29.20
C LYS A 300 -5.81 -31.21 28.09
N LYS A 301 -7.07 -31.60 27.86
CA LYS A 301 -7.43 -32.53 26.78
C LYS A 301 -7.04 -32.01 25.41
N ILE A 302 -7.17 -30.69 25.19
CA ILE A 302 -6.79 -30.03 23.93
C ILE A 302 -5.27 -30.09 23.74
N VAL A 303 -4.50 -29.73 24.78
CA VAL A 303 -3.03 -29.76 24.75
C VAL A 303 -2.53 -31.18 24.53
N ASP A 304 -3.01 -32.15 25.34
CA ASP A 304 -2.63 -33.57 25.24
C ASP A 304 -2.93 -34.14 23.84
N TYR A 305 -4.09 -33.77 23.23
CA TYR A 305 -4.43 -34.18 21.86
C TYR A 305 -3.42 -33.67 20.84
N VAL A 306 -3.12 -32.36 20.87
CA VAL A 306 -2.14 -31.79 19.94
C VAL A 306 -0.77 -32.40 20.15
N GLU A 307 -0.30 -32.56 21.36
CA GLU A 307 1.00 -33.20 21.68
C GLU A 307 1.04 -34.69 21.21
N SER A 308 -0.09 -35.36 21.10
CA SER A 308 -0.14 -36.73 20.59
C SER A 308 -0.03 -36.90 19.08
N ILE A 309 -0.19 -35.81 18.31
CA ILE A 309 -0.26 -35.84 16.84
C ILE A 309 0.91 -35.10 16.15
N ILE A 310 1.82 -34.45 16.91
CA ILE A 310 2.93 -33.62 16.39
C ILE A 310 4.28 -34.35 16.28
#